data_d812cdb07d0695d5c7c95d93c0d3464a
#
_entry.id   d812cdb07d0695d5c7c95d93c0d3464a
#
_cell.length_a   1.000
_cell.length_b   1.000
_cell.length_c   1.000
_cell.angle_alpha   90.00
_cell.angle_beta   90.00
_cell.angle_gamma   90.00
#
_symmetry.space_group_name_H-M   'P 1'
#
loop_
_entity.id
_entity.type
_entity.pdbx_description
1 polymer ?
#
loop_
_entity_poly.entity_id
_entity_poly.type
_entity_poly.pdbx_seq_one_letter_code
_entity_poly.pdbx_strand_id
1 'polypeptide(L)'
;MKKIGIDIDGTITECPFIFSALAKGLLADDHEVHIITYRQEEERGKTIKELADYDIPYTVLHMAKAQDEMGAFKASVAEEVGIDVMFDDSLRCLLAMPKGVKQFWTWDANVTNSAPMMHIARHLGAGR
;
A
#
# COMPACT_ATOMS: atom_id res chain seq x y z
N MET A 1 -14.73 -13.12 4.09
CA MET A 1 -14.09 -12.32 3.02
C MET A 1 -13.56 -11.03 3.63
N LYS A 2 -12.31 -10.72 3.36
CA LYS A 2 -11.66 -9.50 3.84
C LYS A 2 -11.33 -8.59 2.67
N LYS A 3 -11.18 -7.30 2.95
CA LYS A 3 -10.81 -6.29 1.96
C LYS A 3 -9.45 -5.73 2.32
N ILE A 4 -8.49 -5.92 1.44
CA ILE A 4 -7.09 -5.57 1.69
C ILE A 4 -6.69 -4.40 0.79
N GLY A 5 -6.22 -3.31 1.40
CA GLY A 5 -5.71 -2.16 0.70
C GLY A 5 -4.20 -2.23 0.53
N ILE A 6 -3.70 -1.90 -0.65
CA ILE A 6 -2.26 -1.90 -0.95
C ILE A 6 -1.92 -0.61 -1.69
N ASP A 7 -0.93 0.10 -1.19
CA ASP A 7 -0.36 1.29 -1.81
C ASP A 7 0.57 0.91 -2.97
N ILE A 8 0.78 1.82 -3.93
CA ILE A 8 1.69 1.58 -5.05
C ILE A 8 3.10 2.13 -4.78
N ASP A 9 3.24 3.45 -4.78
CA ASP A 9 4.55 4.10 -4.71
C ASP A 9 5.19 3.93 -3.34
N GLY A 10 6.36 3.32 -3.32
CA GLY A 10 7.06 3.01 -2.07
C GLY A 10 6.64 1.68 -1.44
N THR A 11 5.61 1.03 -1.96
CA THR A 11 5.15 -0.28 -1.48
C THR A 11 5.29 -1.31 -2.59
N ILE A 12 4.35 -1.37 -3.53
CA ILE A 12 4.44 -2.30 -4.67
C ILE A 12 5.71 -2.06 -5.49
N THR A 13 6.04 -0.81 -5.77
CA THR A 13 7.19 -0.45 -6.61
C THR A 13 8.52 -0.93 -6.04
N GLU A 14 8.60 -1.09 -4.72
CA GLU A 14 9.83 -1.54 -4.06
C GLU A 14 9.99 -3.04 -4.00
N CYS A 15 8.88 -3.79 -3.99
CA CYS A 15 8.94 -5.24 -3.93
C CYS A 15 7.78 -5.88 -4.73
N PRO A 16 7.74 -5.68 -6.06
CA PRO A 16 6.59 -6.10 -6.86
C PRO A 16 6.28 -7.60 -6.76
N PHE A 17 7.32 -8.46 -6.70
CA PHE A 17 7.10 -9.89 -6.69
C PHE A 17 6.37 -10.38 -5.43
N ILE A 18 6.64 -9.75 -4.27
CA ILE A 18 5.96 -10.09 -3.02
C ILE A 18 4.49 -9.70 -3.11
N PHE A 19 4.22 -8.48 -3.59
CA PHE A 19 2.83 -8.00 -3.68
C PHE A 19 2.06 -8.71 -4.80
N SER A 20 2.74 -9.16 -5.86
CA SER A 20 2.11 -10.02 -6.86
C SER A 20 1.66 -11.34 -6.23
N ALA A 21 2.53 -11.99 -5.48
CA ALA A 21 2.20 -13.25 -4.79
C ALA A 21 1.09 -13.05 -3.76
N LEU A 22 1.17 -11.97 -2.99
CA LEU A 22 0.15 -11.64 -1.98
C LEU A 22 -1.22 -11.40 -2.62
N ALA A 23 -1.27 -10.58 -3.65
CA ALA A 23 -2.52 -10.26 -4.34
C ALA A 23 -3.17 -11.50 -4.95
N LYS A 24 -2.35 -12.34 -5.61
CA LYS A 24 -2.84 -13.59 -6.20
C LYS A 24 -3.40 -14.53 -5.13
N GLY A 25 -2.68 -14.68 -4.03
CA GLY A 25 -3.12 -15.54 -2.92
C GLY A 25 -4.40 -15.06 -2.27
N LEU A 26 -4.50 -13.75 -2.05
CA LEU A 26 -5.70 -13.15 -1.45
C LEU A 26 -6.92 -13.35 -2.35
N LEU A 27 -6.79 -13.09 -3.64
CA LEU A 27 -7.89 -13.28 -4.59
C LEU A 27 -8.28 -14.75 -4.71
N ALA A 28 -7.31 -15.67 -4.70
CA ALA A 28 -7.59 -17.10 -4.75
C ALA A 28 -8.36 -17.58 -3.52
N ASP A 29 -8.20 -16.90 -2.39
CA ASP A 29 -8.89 -17.20 -1.13
C ASP A 29 -10.16 -16.35 -0.94
N ASP A 30 -10.70 -15.82 -2.02
CA ASP A 30 -11.95 -15.04 -2.06
C ASP A 30 -11.93 -13.74 -1.25
N HIS A 31 -10.76 -13.14 -1.08
CA HIS A 31 -10.64 -11.79 -0.53
C HIS A 31 -10.61 -10.76 -1.66
N GLU A 32 -10.88 -9.50 -1.33
CA GLU A 32 -10.75 -8.40 -2.28
C GLU A 32 -9.41 -7.70 -2.10
N VAL A 33 -8.82 -7.31 -3.22
CA VAL A 33 -7.59 -6.52 -3.25
C VAL A 33 -7.92 -5.14 -3.81
N HIS A 34 -7.75 -4.12 -2.99
CA HIS A 34 -7.99 -2.72 -3.34
C HIS A 34 -6.66 -1.99 -3.43
N ILE A 35 -6.32 -1.54 -4.63
CA ILE A 35 -5.15 -0.69 -4.81
C ILE A 35 -5.59 0.73 -4.48
N ILE A 36 -4.94 1.36 -3.51
CA ILE A 36 -5.30 2.71 -3.05
C ILE A 36 -4.06 3.59 -3.19
N THR A 37 -4.06 4.47 -4.18
CA THR A 37 -2.91 5.30 -4.52
C THR A 37 -3.28 6.77 -4.59
N TYR A 38 -2.34 7.64 -4.19
CA TYR A 38 -2.51 9.08 -4.34
C TYR A 38 -2.23 9.56 -5.77
N ARG A 39 -1.87 8.65 -6.68
CA ARG A 39 -1.72 9.02 -8.10
C ARG A 39 -3.05 9.58 -8.61
N GLN A 40 -2.94 10.56 -9.52
CA GLN A 40 -4.12 11.27 -10.00
C GLN A 40 -4.86 10.48 -11.08
N GLU A 41 -6.17 10.68 -11.16
CA GLU A 41 -7.04 9.99 -12.13
C GLU A 41 -6.55 10.10 -13.57
N GLU A 42 -5.91 11.20 -13.94
CA GLU A 42 -5.35 11.41 -15.28
C GLU A 42 -4.29 10.37 -15.64
N GLU A 43 -3.68 9.74 -14.63
CA GLU A 43 -2.65 8.72 -14.82
C GLU A 43 -3.20 7.29 -14.79
N ARG A 44 -4.52 7.12 -14.80
CA ARG A 44 -5.15 5.79 -14.62
C ARG A 44 -4.67 4.78 -15.66
N GLY A 45 -4.66 5.13 -16.95
CA GLY A 45 -4.22 4.22 -18.01
C GLY A 45 -2.79 3.75 -17.83
N LYS A 46 -1.89 4.68 -17.50
CA LYS A 46 -0.48 4.39 -17.24
C LYS A 46 -0.32 3.51 -16.00
N THR A 47 -1.10 3.77 -14.96
CA THR A 47 -1.06 3.01 -13.72
C THR A 47 -1.57 1.58 -13.91
N ILE A 48 -2.66 1.40 -14.66
CA ILE A 48 -3.18 0.08 -15.01
C ILE A 48 -2.12 -0.75 -15.73
N LYS A 49 -1.43 -0.13 -16.71
CA LYS A 49 -0.37 -0.80 -17.44
C LYS A 49 0.79 -1.20 -16.52
N GLU A 50 1.19 -0.32 -15.63
CA GLU A 50 2.27 -0.60 -14.68
C GLU A 50 1.93 -1.76 -13.74
N LEU A 51 0.71 -1.79 -13.22
CA LEU A 51 0.26 -2.89 -12.37
C LEU A 51 0.23 -4.22 -13.14
N ALA A 52 -0.16 -4.19 -14.41
CA ALA A 52 -0.11 -5.38 -15.27
C ALA A 52 1.33 -5.85 -15.51
N ASP A 53 2.25 -4.91 -15.73
CA ASP A 53 3.67 -5.23 -15.93
C ASP A 53 4.28 -5.85 -14.66
N TYR A 54 3.83 -5.44 -13.48
CA TYR A 54 4.22 -6.04 -12.20
C TYR A 54 3.50 -7.34 -11.89
N ASP A 55 2.52 -7.72 -12.71
CA ASP A 55 1.69 -8.91 -12.49
C ASP A 55 0.91 -8.83 -11.17
N ILE A 56 0.32 -7.66 -10.90
CA ILE A 56 -0.50 -7.41 -9.72
C ILE A 56 -1.98 -7.47 -10.11
N PRO A 57 -2.69 -8.56 -9.80
CA PRO A 57 -4.14 -8.58 -9.97
C PRO A 57 -4.81 -7.82 -8.82
N TYR A 58 -5.97 -7.25 -9.06
CA TYR A 58 -6.71 -6.49 -8.05
C TYR A 58 -8.21 -6.48 -8.35
N THR A 59 -9.00 -6.18 -7.33
CA THR A 59 -10.45 -6.04 -7.47
C THR A 59 -10.81 -4.63 -7.95
N VAL A 60 -10.27 -3.59 -7.29
CA VAL A 60 -10.55 -2.19 -7.61
C VAL A 60 -9.28 -1.37 -7.49
N LEU A 61 -9.13 -0.38 -8.37
CA LEU A 61 -8.07 0.62 -8.33
C LEU A 61 -8.69 1.98 -7.95
N HIS A 62 -8.30 2.52 -6.81
CA HIS A 62 -8.75 3.81 -6.30
C HIS A 62 -7.65 4.85 -6.50
N MET A 63 -7.97 5.92 -7.22
CA MET A 63 -7.05 7.00 -7.55
C MET A 63 -7.59 8.34 -7.08
N ALA A 64 -6.68 9.26 -6.77
CA ALA A 64 -7.03 10.56 -6.20
C ALA A 64 -7.38 11.59 -7.27
N LYS A 65 -8.01 12.68 -6.83
CA LYS A 65 -8.26 13.87 -7.64
C LYS A 65 -7.41 15.01 -7.12
N ALA A 66 -7.23 16.04 -7.94
CA ALA A 66 -6.31 17.15 -7.65
C ALA A 66 -6.59 17.85 -6.31
N GLN A 67 -7.85 17.92 -5.89
CA GLN A 67 -8.23 18.57 -4.64
C GLN A 67 -8.03 17.69 -3.40
N ASP A 68 -7.72 16.41 -3.57
CA ASP A 68 -7.60 15.50 -2.45
C ASP A 68 -6.27 15.67 -1.70
N GLU A 69 -6.32 15.58 -0.37
CA GLU A 69 -5.13 15.45 0.46
C GLU A 69 -4.86 13.95 0.64
N MET A 70 -3.58 13.56 0.62
CA MET A 70 -3.19 12.16 0.53
C MET A 70 -3.75 11.28 1.67
N GLY A 71 -3.52 11.67 2.92
CA GLY A 71 -3.98 10.89 4.06
C GLY A 71 -5.49 10.86 4.15
N ALA A 72 -6.15 11.99 3.94
CA ALA A 72 -7.60 12.10 3.98
C ALA A 72 -8.25 11.31 2.85
N PHE A 73 -7.66 11.33 1.65
CA PHE A 73 -8.16 10.53 0.53
C PHE A 73 -8.13 9.04 0.85
N LYS A 74 -6.98 8.54 1.30
CA LYS A 74 -6.83 7.11 1.59
C LYS A 74 -7.73 6.67 2.75
N ALA A 75 -7.85 7.50 3.79
CA ALA A 75 -8.75 7.23 4.91
C ALA A 75 -10.21 7.18 4.47
N SER A 76 -10.61 8.11 3.60
CA SER A 76 -11.97 8.16 3.06
C SER A 76 -12.31 6.90 2.25
N VAL A 77 -11.40 6.47 1.40
CA VAL A 77 -11.57 5.23 0.62
C VAL A 77 -11.69 4.03 1.56
N ALA A 78 -10.80 3.95 2.55
CA ALA A 78 -10.79 2.84 3.50
C ALA A 78 -12.11 2.74 4.27
N GLU A 79 -12.67 3.87 4.67
CA GLU A 79 -13.94 3.92 5.38
C GLU A 79 -15.11 3.56 4.46
N GLU A 80 -15.17 4.16 3.28
CA GLU A 80 -16.26 3.95 2.32
C GLU A 80 -16.34 2.50 1.85
N VAL A 81 -15.20 1.91 1.55
CA VAL A 81 -15.12 0.52 1.05
C VAL A 81 -15.18 -0.50 2.18
N GLY A 82 -14.76 -0.12 3.36
CA GLY A 82 -14.66 -1.05 4.50
C GLY A 82 -13.38 -1.87 4.47
N ILE A 83 -12.23 -1.21 4.29
CA ILE A 83 -10.93 -1.89 4.26
C ILE A 83 -10.63 -2.49 5.64
N ASP A 84 -10.23 -3.74 5.66
CA ASP A 84 -9.86 -4.45 6.89
C ASP A 84 -8.38 -4.33 7.21
N VAL A 85 -7.54 -4.32 6.17
CA VAL A 85 -6.07 -4.31 6.31
C VAL A 85 -5.49 -3.34 5.29
N MET A 86 -4.53 -2.51 5.69
CA MET A 86 -3.85 -1.57 4.79
C MET A 86 -2.34 -1.74 4.83
N PHE A 87 -1.72 -1.92 3.66
CA PHE A 87 -0.27 -1.94 3.46
C PHE A 87 0.17 -0.62 2.85
N ASP A 88 1.00 0.14 3.55
CA ASP A 88 1.49 1.43 3.08
C ASP A 88 2.89 1.69 3.63
N ASP A 89 3.72 2.40 2.89
CA ASP A 89 5.03 2.84 3.36
C ASP A 89 4.95 4.18 4.09
N SER A 90 3.84 4.91 3.94
CA SER A 90 3.63 6.21 4.56
C SER A 90 2.99 6.06 5.94
N LEU A 91 3.76 6.32 6.97
CA LEU A 91 3.25 6.32 8.34
C LEU A 91 2.11 7.35 8.49
N ARG A 92 2.24 8.50 7.82
CA ARG A 92 1.21 9.53 7.82
C ARG A 92 -0.13 9.00 7.31
N CYS A 93 -0.12 8.24 6.22
CA CYS A 93 -1.34 7.63 5.68
C CYS A 93 -1.91 6.58 6.63
N LEU A 94 -1.06 5.75 7.22
CA LEU A 94 -1.50 4.73 8.17
C LEU A 94 -2.12 5.34 9.42
N LEU A 95 -1.53 6.42 9.95
CA LEU A 95 -2.07 7.11 11.13
C LEU A 95 -3.43 7.77 10.86
N ALA A 96 -3.74 8.07 9.60
CA ALA A 96 -5.01 8.65 9.22
C ALA A 96 -6.12 7.61 9.02
N MET A 97 -5.79 6.32 8.98
CA MET A 97 -6.76 5.25 8.74
C MET A 97 -7.86 5.21 9.80
N PRO A 98 -9.09 4.82 9.40
CA PRO A 98 -10.18 4.63 10.36
C PRO A 98 -9.81 3.61 11.43
N LYS A 99 -10.42 3.78 12.60
CA LYS A 99 -10.25 2.84 13.71
C LYS A 99 -10.72 1.45 13.28
N GLY A 100 -9.94 0.45 13.59
CA GLY A 100 -10.25 -0.95 13.26
C GLY A 100 -9.53 -1.47 12.03
N VAL A 101 -8.96 -0.60 11.19
CA VAL A 101 -8.12 -1.03 10.07
C VAL A 101 -6.79 -1.55 10.63
N LYS A 102 -6.45 -2.79 10.32
CA LYS A 102 -5.12 -3.32 10.65
C LYS A 102 -4.09 -2.70 9.72
N GLN A 103 -3.00 -2.19 10.27
CA GLN A 103 -2.03 -1.41 9.53
C GLN A 103 -0.70 -2.15 9.44
N PHE A 104 -0.19 -2.31 8.21
CA PHE A 104 1.12 -2.87 7.96
C PHE A 104 2.01 -1.78 7.34
N TRP A 105 2.95 -1.29 8.13
CA TRP A 105 3.94 -0.32 7.67
C TRP A 105 5.03 -1.11 6.95
N THR A 106 5.05 -1.03 5.62
CA THR A 106 5.89 -1.90 4.81
C THR A 106 7.37 -1.62 4.99
N TRP A 107 7.76 -0.33 5.00
CA TRP A 107 9.09 0.11 5.44
C TRP A 107 9.18 1.63 5.44
N ASP A 108 10.29 2.11 6.04
CA ASP A 108 10.63 3.54 6.03
C ASP A 108 11.77 3.75 5.04
N ALA A 109 11.50 4.45 3.94
CA ALA A 109 12.49 4.71 2.90
C ALA A 109 13.71 5.48 3.44
N ASN A 110 13.52 6.37 4.42
CA ASN A 110 14.63 7.10 5.03
C ASN A 110 15.56 6.17 5.80
N VAL A 111 15.04 5.12 6.40
CA VAL A 111 15.82 4.13 7.13
C VAL A 111 16.49 3.16 6.16
N THR A 112 15.71 2.58 5.24
CA THR A 112 16.20 1.50 4.38
C THR A 112 17.15 1.97 3.28
N ASN A 113 17.00 3.21 2.81
CA ASN A 113 17.79 3.73 1.69
C ASN A 113 19.01 4.53 2.09
N SER A 114 19.07 5.07 3.32
CA SER A 114 20.22 5.90 3.74
C SER A 114 21.36 5.08 4.35
N ALA A 115 21.07 4.16 5.26
CA ALA A 115 22.05 3.27 5.88
C ALA A 115 21.36 2.01 6.38
N PRO A 116 20.84 1.17 5.47
CA PRO A 116 19.85 0.15 5.83
C PRO A 116 20.34 -0.86 6.87
N MET A 117 21.57 -1.35 6.72
CA MET A 117 22.08 -2.39 7.62
C MET A 117 22.26 -1.86 9.04
N MET A 118 22.74 -0.63 9.20
CA MET A 118 22.91 -0.03 10.52
C MET A 118 21.58 0.25 11.19
N HIS A 119 20.62 0.79 10.45
CA HIS A 119 19.30 1.09 10.98
C HIS A 119 18.56 -0.19 11.37
N ILE A 120 18.60 -1.20 10.53
CA ILE A 120 17.97 -2.48 10.82
C ILE A 120 18.58 -3.12 12.06
N ALA A 121 19.91 -3.14 12.15
CA ALA A 121 20.60 -3.70 13.31
C ALA A 121 20.20 -2.99 14.61
N ARG A 122 20.10 -1.67 14.60
CA ARG A 122 19.65 -0.91 15.77
C ARG A 122 18.22 -1.23 16.17
N HIS A 123 17.30 -1.28 15.21
CA HIS A 123 15.90 -1.57 15.49
C HIS A 123 15.71 -2.97 16.08
N LEU A 124 16.50 -3.92 15.61
CA LEU A 124 16.47 -5.29 16.12
C LEU A 124 17.31 -5.49 17.38
N GLY A 125 18.04 -4.46 17.81
CA GLY A 125 18.93 -4.57 18.97
C GLY A 125 20.21 -5.35 18.71
N ALA A 126 20.53 -5.66 17.46
CA ALA A 126 21.69 -6.47 17.10
C ALA A 126 23.03 -5.79 17.39
N GLY A 127 23.05 -4.48 17.51
CA GLY A 127 24.27 -3.72 17.81
C GLY A 127 24.56 -3.54 19.30
N ARG A 128 23.83 -4.17 20.16
CA ARG A 128 24.00 -4.04 21.60
C ARG A 128 25.04 -4.98 22.15
#